data_8b21d3f86505c9bd930888a474278895
#
_entry.id   8b21d3f86505c9bd930888a474278895
#
_cell.length_a   1.000
_cell.length_b   1.000
_cell.length_c   1.000
_cell.angle_alpha   90.00
_cell.angle_beta   90.00
_cell.angle_gamma   90.00
#
_symmetry.space_group_name_H-M   'P 1'
#
loop_
_entity.id
_entity.type
_entity.pdbx_description
1 polymer ?
#
loop_
_entity_poly.entity_id
_entity_poly.type
_entity_poly.pdbx_seq_one_letter_code
_entity_poly.pdbx_strand_id
1 'polypeptide(L)'
;MLTHWIWFAHRPGVSDRLKAVLMEHFCDPEDIFYADEAALRGLPELTREALEGLLDKNLTSSEEILEVCDRKQLHLLTYQDAGYPARLKNIPDPPMVLYYKGRLPEFDAYPTVGIVGTRKASAYGLTAAKRLGYQIGKCGGIVVSGLAFGIDGTAMSGALTAGGKTVGVLGCGADIVYPPSNGALFRDVERYGCILSEFAPGTPPAKWTFPKRNRIISGLSNGVLVVEAPERSGALITARLAAEQGRDVFVVPGNIDVPTCAGSNALLRDGAILVSSGWEVLSEYQAMFPDKLRREDTPVRMTASPEEVRAAAEETPLQVAQKPARPSETSNLKKKLEKKSIDNPAPTAYSDLDARLSGLSEDERVIAECLKNGARLVDDVIAETGLSTGRLLGILTMLELKGIVRRLPGKQIALK
;
A
#
# COMPACT_ATOMS: atom_id res chain seq x y z
N MET A 1 29.86 11.09 9.85
CA MET A 1 29.58 9.99 10.82
C MET A 1 28.15 9.46 10.65
N LEU A 2 27.86 8.17 11.01
CA LEU A 2 26.50 7.60 10.88
C LEU A 2 25.43 8.38 11.64
N THR A 3 25.77 8.97 12.78
CA THR A 3 24.86 9.84 13.55
C THR A 3 24.33 11.02 12.75
N HIS A 4 25.16 11.66 11.91
CA HIS A 4 24.74 12.77 11.06
C HIS A 4 23.79 12.30 9.93
N TRP A 5 24.01 11.09 9.38
CA TRP A 5 23.09 10.47 8.41
C TRP A 5 21.72 10.23 9.01
N ILE A 6 21.66 9.66 10.23
CA ILE A 6 20.38 9.42 10.92
C ILE A 6 19.71 10.74 11.29
N TRP A 7 20.50 11.72 11.81
CA TRP A 7 20.01 13.06 12.10
C TRP A 7 19.35 13.66 10.86
N PHE A 8 20.02 13.66 9.73
CA PHE A 8 19.51 14.22 8.48
C PHE A 8 18.29 13.46 7.96
N ALA A 9 18.31 12.14 7.97
CA ALA A 9 17.20 11.32 7.51
C ALA A 9 15.89 11.60 8.26
N HIS A 10 15.97 11.91 9.56
CA HIS A 10 14.81 12.08 10.42
C HIS A 10 14.49 13.52 10.81
N ARG A 11 15.08 14.53 10.14
CA ARG A 11 14.82 15.94 10.46
C ARG A 11 13.35 16.33 10.22
N PRO A 12 12.67 16.88 11.25
CA PRO A 12 11.34 17.45 11.10
C PRO A 12 11.32 18.58 10.08
N GLY A 13 10.23 18.69 9.31
CA GLY A 13 10.06 19.75 8.32
C GLY A 13 10.86 19.59 7.03
N VAL A 14 11.89 18.72 6.99
CA VAL A 14 12.71 18.48 5.80
C VAL A 14 12.11 17.32 5.00
N SER A 15 11.52 17.62 3.85
CA SER A 15 10.96 16.59 2.96
C SER A 15 12.06 15.73 2.32
N ASP A 16 11.75 14.49 1.92
CA ASP A 16 12.76 13.61 1.31
C ASP A 16 13.27 14.19 -0.02
N ARG A 17 12.44 14.91 -0.78
CA ARG A 17 12.85 15.65 -1.97
C ARG A 17 13.84 16.77 -1.63
N LEU A 18 13.56 17.55 -0.58
CA LEU A 18 14.49 18.60 -0.15
C LEU A 18 15.83 18.01 0.33
N LYS A 19 15.81 16.84 0.97
CA LYS A 19 17.06 16.14 1.35
C LYS A 19 17.89 15.78 0.11
N ALA A 20 17.27 15.34 -0.98
CA ALA A 20 17.98 15.06 -2.23
C ALA A 20 18.63 16.34 -2.78
N VAL A 21 17.90 17.46 -2.82
CA VAL A 21 18.44 18.77 -3.25
C VAL A 21 19.61 19.22 -2.34
N LEU A 22 19.48 19.05 -1.03
CA LEU A 22 20.56 19.38 -0.09
C LEU A 22 21.82 18.55 -0.37
N MET A 23 21.68 17.26 -0.69
CA MET A 23 22.80 16.39 -1.04
C MET A 23 23.46 16.71 -2.40
N GLU A 24 22.82 17.50 -3.26
CA GLU A 24 23.44 18.06 -4.47
C GLU A 24 24.33 19.26 -4.17
N HIS A 25 24.05 19.98 -3.08
CA HIS A 25 24.79 21.17 -2.67
C HIS A 25 25.88 20.89 -1.62
N PHE A 26 25.68 19.89 -0.79
CA PHE A 26 26.61 19.48 0.27
C PHE A 26 27.10 18.06 0.00
N CYS A 27 28.38 17.83 0.28
CA CYS A 27 28.96 16.52 0.03
C CYS A 27 28.49 15.45 1.03
N ASP A 28 28.18 15.85 2.28
CA ASP A 28 27.86 14.95 3.39
C ASP A 28 26.85 15.60 4.35
N PRO A 29 25.96 14.87 5.02
CA PRO A 29 25.13 15.39 6.09
C PRO A 29 25.89 16.07 7.24
N GLU A 30 27.15 15.77 7.45
CA GLU A 30 28.02 16.43 8.40
C GLU A 30 28.28 17.89 7.98
N ASP A 31 28.48 18.16 6.68
CA ASP A 31 28.60 19.53 6.16
C ASP A 31 27.31 20.33 6.38
N ILE A 32 26.14 19.69 6.19
CA ILE A 32 24.83 20.31 6.47
C ILE A 32 24.68 20.58 7.97
N PHE A 33 25.15 19.68 8.81
CA PHE A 33 25.09 19.82 10.25
C PHE A 33 25.90 21.03 10.74
N TYR A 34 27.09 21.27 10.18
CA TYR A 34 27.94 22.38 10.56
C TYR A 34 27.71 23.67 9.76
N ALA A 35 26.84 23.63 8.73
CA ALA A 35 26.46 24.81 7.95
C ALA A 35 25.80 25.87 8.86
N ASP A 36 26.18 27.13 8.65
CA ASP A 36 25.52 28.25 9.29
C ASP A 36 24.16 28.57 8.67
N GLU A 37 23.37 29.38 9.34
CA GLU A 37 22.05 29.78 8.89
C GLU A 37 22.08 30.51 7.52
N ALA A 38 23.15 31.31 7.29
CA ALA A 38 23.28 32.08 6.06
C ALA A 38 23.48 31.17 4.82
N ALA A 39 24.32 30.13 4.97
CA ALA A 39 24.55 29.14 3.94
C ALA A 39 23.25 28.36 3.62
N LEU A 40 22.50 27.99 4.65
CA LEU A 40 21.23 27.26 4.48
C LEU A 40 20.13 28.13 3.84
N ARG A 41 20.00 29.41 4.22
CA ARG A 41 18.98 30.32 3.67
C ARG A 41 19.15 30.62 2.18
N GLY A 42 20.32 30.43 1.64
CA GLY A 42 20.60 30.61 0.21
C GLY A 42 20.07 29.51 -0.69
N LEU A 43 19.56 28.42 -0.11
CA LEU A 43 19.13 27.24 -0.88
C LEU A 43 17.69 27.35 -1.39
N PRO A 44 17.42 26.85 -2.63
CA PRO A 44 16.08 26.81 -3.15
C PRO A 44 15.17 25.88 -2.35
N GLU A 45 13.88 26.13 -2.35
CA GLU A 45 12.83 25.28 -1.74
C GLU A 45 12.91 25.15 -0.20
N LEU A 46 13.79 25.89 0.49
CA LEU A 46 13.91 25.81 1.95
C LEU A 46 12.74 26.51 2.65
N THR A 47 11.88 25.75 3.29
CA THR A 47 10.79 26.30 4.11
C THR A 47 11.34 26.73 5.49
N ARG A 48 10.61 27.62 6.18
CA ARG A 48 10.96 28.01 7.56
C ARG A 48 11.02 26.78 8.49
N GLU A 49 10.07 25.86 8.39
CA GLU A 49 10.02 24.64 9.21
C GLU A 49 11.25 23.74 8.94
N ALA A 50 11.66 23.62 7.67
CA ALA A 50 12.85 22.88 7.30
C ALA A 50 14.13 23.52 7.83
N LEU A 51 14.25 24.87 7.75
CA LEU A 51 15.38 25.59 8.32
C LEU A 51 15.47 25.39 9.84
N GLU A 52 14.36 25.55 10.57
CA GLU A 52 14.30 25.30 12.02
C GLU A 52 14.73 23.86 12.34
N GLY A 53 14.29 22.87 11.52
CA GLY A 53 14.71 21.47 11.66
C GLY A 53 16.22 21.28 11.43
N LEU A 54 16.81 21.94 10.44
CA LEU A 54 18.26 21.85 10.13
C LEU A 54 19.14 22.60 11.14
N LEU A 55 18.62 23.63 11.79
CA LEU A 55 19.32 24.37 12.83
C LEU A 55 19.30 23.65 14.20
N ASP A 56 18.42 22.68 14.40
CA ASP A 56 18.45 21.81 15.57
C ASP A 56 19.60 20.79 15.45
N LYS A 57 20.68 21.06 16.16
CA LYS A 57 21.92 20.27 16.14
C LYS A 57 21.97 19.18 17.21
N ASN A 58 20.82 18.78 17.76
CA ASN A 58 20.74 17.70 18.73
C ASN A 58 20.89 16.33 18.08
N LEU A 59 21.91 15.57 18.48
CA LEU A 59 22.22 14.22 17.99
C LEU A 59 21.70 13.10 18.90
N THR A 60 21.19 13.40 20.09
CA THR A 60 20.80 12.39 21.10
C THR A 60 19.86 11.33 20.52
N SER A 61 18.83 11.75 19.77
CA SER A 61 17.92 10.81 19.14
C SER A 61 18.59 9.91 18.09
N SER A 62 19.62 10.41 17.40
CA SER A 62 20.38 9.64 16.40
C SER A 62 21.29 8.61 17.06
N GLU A 63 21.88 8.97 18.21
CA GLU A 63 22.70 8.08 19.04
C GLU A 63 21.83 6.96 19.63
N GLU A 64 20.65 7.27 20.17
CA GLU A 64 19.68 6.29 20.66
C GLU A 64 19.25 5.32 19.56
N ILE A 65 19.02 5.81 18.33
CA ILE A 65 18.69 4.96 17.18
C ILE A 65 19.84 4.00 16.85
N LEU A 66 21.09 4.46 16.87
CA LEU A 66 22.27 3.61 16.66
C LEU A 66 22.38 2.51 17.71
N GLU A 67 22.22 2.85 19.00
CA GLU A 67 22.22 1.87 20.08
C GLU A 67 21.13 0.81 19.91
N VAL A 68 19.94 1.22 19.43
CA VAL A 68 18.85 0.29 19.14
C VAL A 68 19.21 -0.60 17.95
N CYS A 69 19.86 -0.06 16.91
CA CYS A 69 20.32 -0.83 15.76
C CYS A 69 21.32 -1.91 16.19
N ASP A 70 22.32 -1.57 16.99
CA ASP A 70 23.32 -2.51 17.51
C ASP A 70 22.65 -3.61 18.34
N ARG A 71 21.81 -3.26 19.29
CA ARG A 71 21.09 -4.20 20.14
C ARG A 71 20.18 -5.15 19.36
N LYS A 72 19.56 -4.68 18.28
CA LYS A 72 18.63 -5.46 17.45
C LYS A 72 19.27 -6.07 16.20
N GLN A 73 20.59 -5.91 16.05
CA GLN A 73 21.35 -6.38 14.89
C GLN A 73 20.76 -5.87 13.56
N LEU A 74 20.42 -4.59 13.53
CA LEU A 74 20.02 -3.86 12.33
C LEU A 74 21.25 -3.22 11.70
N HIS A 75 21.41 -3.43 10.41
CA HIS A 75 22.43 -2.74 9.63
C HIS A 75 21.85 -1.45 9.04
N LEU A 76 22.75 -0.50 8.77
CA LEU A 76 22.41 0.75 8.11
C LEU A 76 23.05 0.78 6.71
N LEU A 77 22.32 1.36 5.77
CA LEU A 77 22.80 1.66 4.43
C LEU A 77 22.48 3.12 4.14
N THR A 78 23.51 3.95 3.97
CA THR A 78 23.37 5.37 3.69
C THR A 78 23.35 5.63 2.18
N TYR A 79 22.80 6.77 1.78
CA TYR A 79 22.71 7.19 0.38
C TYR A 79 24.07 7.22 -0.34
N GLN A 80 25.19 7.39 0.39
CA GLN A 80 26.54 7.43 -0.17
C GLN A 80 27.26 6.08 -0.19
N ASP A 81 26.74 5.08 0.52
CA ASP A 81 27.40 3.78 0.56
C ASP A 81 27.45 3.13 -0.83
N ALA A 82 28.57 2.48 -1.15
CA ALA A 82 28.75 1.80 -2.41
C ALA A 82 27.71 0.70 -2.70
N GLY A 83 27.10 0.13 -1.64
CA GLY A 83 26.02 -0.84 -1.74
C GLY A 83 24.64 -0.25 -1.92
N TYR A 84 24.49 1.10 -1.90
CA TYR A 84 23.21 1.74 -2.12
C TYR A 84 22.77 1.62 -3.58
N PRO A 85 21.57 1.08 -3.87
CA PRO A 85 21.16 0.78 -5.25
C PRO A 85 21.11 2.04 -6.12
N ALA A 86 21.82 2.07 -7.23
CA ALA A 86 21.89 3.22 -8.13
C ALA A 86 20.50 3.65 -8.62
N ARG A 87 19.62 2.67 -8.92
CA ARG A 87 18.26 2.97 -9.37
C ARG A 87 17.38 3.59 -8.29
N LEU A 88 17.59 3.26 -7.01
CA LEU A 88 16.90 3.89 -5.88
C LEU A 88 17.43 5.30 -5.62
N LYS A 89 18.72 5.53 -5.88
CA LYS A 89 19.35 6.84 -5.78
C LYS A 89 18.73 7.86 -6.75
N ASN A 90 18.25 7.38 -7.90
CA ASN A 90 17.72 8.18 -8.99
C ASN A 90 16.21 8.49 -8.91
N ILE A 91 15.52 8.10 -7.82
CA ILE A 91 14.13 8.54 -7.63
C ILE A 91 14.07 9.98 -7.09
N PRO A 92 12.97 10.73 -7.29
CA PRO A 92 12.88 12.14 -6.86
C PRO A 92 13.05 12.38 -5.36
N ASP A 93 12.77 11.36 -4.55
CA ASP A 93 12.74 11.43 -3.09
C ASP A 93 13.44 10.20 -2.46
N PRO A 94 14.75 9.98 -2.74
CA PRO A 94 15.47 8.80 -2.26
C PRO A 94 15.58 8.80 -0.73
N PRO A 95 15.48 7.64 -0.08
CA PRO A 95 15.72 7.54 1.37
C PRO A 95 17.20 7.78 1.69
N MET A 96 17.48 8.69 2.60
CA MET A 96 18.88 9.01 2.99
C MET A 96 19.53 7.89 3.80
N VAL A 97 18.74 7.15 4.56
CA VAL A 97 19.16 5.98 5.35
C VAL A 97 18.15 4.87 5.19
N LEU A 98 18.63 3.67 5.03
CA LEU A 98 17.86 2.43 5.06
C LEU A 98 18.35 1.54 6.20
N TYR A 99 17.43 1.04 7.01
CA TYR A 99 17.67 0.05 8.05
C TYR A 99 17.34 -1.32 7.48
N TYR A 100 18.22 -2.31 7.68
CA TYR A 100 17.95 -3.63 7.13
C TYR A 100 18.40 -4.77 8.03
N LYS A 101 17.78 -5.94 7.82
CA LYS A 101 18.15 -7.23 8.39
C LYS A 101 18.32 -8.26 7.28
N GLY A 102 19.16 -9.24 7.55
CA GLY A 102 19.47 -10.27 6.58
C GLY A 102 20.59 -9.87 5.64
N ARG A 103 20.60 -10.43 4.43
CA ARG A 103 21.67 -10.22 3.45
C ARG A 103 21.20 -9.29 2.33
N LEU A 104 21.77 -8.10 2.29
CA LEU A 104 21.49 -7.14 1.23
C LEU A 104 21.93 -7.72 -0.13
N PRO A 105 21.04 -7.84 -1.13
CA PRO A 105 21.42 -8.32 -2.44
C PRO A 105 22.16 -7.24 -3.25
N GLU A 106 22.94 -7.66 -4.21
CA GLU A 106 23.58 -6.77 -5.19
C GLU A 106 22.53 -6.31 -6.21
N PHE A 107 21.75 -5.31 -5.85
CA PHE A 107 20.60 -4.87 -6.66
C PHE A 107 20.99 -4.52 -8.10
N ASP A 108 22.12 -3.84 -8.30
CA ASP A 108 22.53 -3.36 -9.62
C ASP A 108 23.14 -4.48 -10.50
N ALA A 109 23.48 -5.63 -9.90
CA ALA A 109 23.99 -6.79 -10.60
C ALA A 109 22.92 -7.78 -11.07
N TYR A 110 21.66 -7.64 -10.61
CA TYR A 110 20.57 -8.56 -10.92
C TYR A 110 19.28 -7.81 -11.29
N PRO A 111 18.46 -8.36 -12.19
CA PRO A 111 17.14 -7.83 -12.45
C PRO A 111 16.26 -7.95 -11.21
N THR A 112 15.62 -6.88 -10.87
CA THR A 112 14.78 -6.77 -9.68
C THR A 112 13.35 -6.44 -10.09
N VAL A 113 12.38 -7.23 -9.64
CA VAL A 113 10.96 -7.08 -9.98
C VAL A 113 10.15 -6.82 -8.72
N GLY A 114 9.46 -5.68 -8.69
CA GLY A 114 8.46 -5.39 -7.66
C GLY A 114 7.19 -6.18 -7.94
N ILE A 115 6.71 -7.03 -7.03
CA ILE A 115 5.43 -7.71 -7.19
C ILE A 115 4.46 -7.17 -6.15
N VAL A 116 3.34 -6.62 -6.63
CA VAL A 116 2.34 -5.96 -5.78
C VAL A 116 0.93 -6.35 -6.17
N GLY A 117 0.00 -6.20 -5.21
CA GLY A 117 -1.41 -6.44 -5.48
C GLY A 117 -2.29 -6.24 -4.26
N THR A 118 -3.53 -6.67 -4.41
CA THR A 118 -4.53 -6.58 -3.36
C THR A 118 -4.18 -7.50 -2.17
N ARG A 119 -4.51 -7.05 -0.97
CA ARG A 119 -4.41 -7.88 0.24
C ARG A 119 -5.51 -8.95 0.30
N LYS A 120 -6.67 -8.66 -0.30
CA LYS A 120 -7.80 -9.58 -0.42
C LYS A 120 -7.84 -10.18 -1.83
N ALA A 121 -6.83 -10.98 -2.15
CA ALA A 121 -6.69 -11.57 -3.46
C ALA A 121 -7.62 -12.79 -3.64
N SER A 122 -8.06 -12.99 -4.87
CA SER A 122 -8.77 -14.20 -5.28
C SER A 122 -7.83 -15.43 -5.27
N ALA A 123 -8.38 -16.63 -5.27
CA ALA A 123 -7.59 -17.86 -5.40
C ALA A 123 -6.75 -17.86 -6.70
N TYR A 124 -7.27 -17.27 -7.78
CA TYR A 124 -6.53 -17.05 -9.02
C TYR A 124 -5.34 -16.12 -8.80
N GLY A 125 -5.57 -14.94 -8.18
CA GLY A 125 -4.52 -13.96 -7.90
C GLY A 125 -3.40 -14.52 -7.03
N LEU A 126 -3.74 -15.26 -5.96
CA LEU A 126 -2.75 -15.93 -5.10
C LEU A 126 -1.95 -16.99 -5.88
N THR A 127 -2.62 -17.83 -6.68
CA THR A 127 -1.95 -18.84 -7.51
C THR A 127 -1.02 -18.19 -8.53
N ALA A 128 -1.47 -17.12 -9.20
CA ALA A 128 -0.66 -16.36 -10.15
C ALA A 128 0.55 -15.73 -9.46
N ALA A 129 0.36 -15.07 -8.30
CA ALA A 129 1.43 -14.45 -7.53
C ALA A 129 2.51 -15.46 -7.12
N LYS A 130 2.09 -16.63 -6.59
CA LYS A 130 3.01 -17.68 -6.17
C LYS A 130 3.82 -18.22 -7.35
N ARG A 131 3.15 -18.51 -8.47
CA ARG A 131 3.77 -19.02 -9.69
C ARG A 131 4.76 -18.01 -10.28
N LEU A 132 4.37 -16.75 -10.41
CA LEU A 132 5.21 -15.70 -11.00
C LEU A 132 6.40 -15.38 -10.10
N GLY A 133 6.20 -15.30 -8.78
CA GLY A 133 7.29 -15.16 -7.82
C GLY A 133 8.30 -16.31 -7.92
N TYR A 134 7.81 -17.56 -7.99
CA TYR A 134 8.64 -18.74 -8.20
C TYR A 134 9.45 -18.65 -9.51
N GLN A 135 8.79 -18.35 -10.63
CA GLN A 135 9.45 -18.26 -11.93
C GLN A 135 10.50 -17.17 -11.97
N ILE A 136 10.20 -15.97 -11.43
CA ILE A 136 11.17 -14.86 -11.36
C ILE A 136 12.38 -15.26 -10.51
N GLY A 137 12.15 -15.81 -9.31
CA GLY A 137 13.24 -16.28 -8.46
C GLY A 137 14.09 -17.39 -9.09
N LYS A 138 13.43 -18.34 -9.74
CA LYS A 138 14.09 -19.49 -10.40
C LYS A 138 14.93 -19.08 -11.62
N CYS A 139 14.44 -18.08 -12.37
CA CYS A 139 15.15 -17.55 -13.54
C CYS A 139 16.27 -16.56 -13.18
N GLY A 140 16.54 -16.27 -11.89
CA GLY A 140 17.63 -15.42 -11.45
C GLY A 140 17.25 -13.98 -11.10
N GLY A 141 15.96 -13.63 -11.14
CA GLY A 141 15.45 -12.32 -10.70
C GLY A 141 15.32 -12.20 -9.19
N ILE A 142 15.41 -10.98 -8.69
CA ILE A 142 15.12 -10.62 -7.28
C ILE A 142 13.68 -10.17 -7.18
N VAL A 143 12.90 -10.74 -6.25
CA VAL A 143 11.54 -10.28 -5.96
C VAL A 143 11.55 -9.26 -4.83
N VAL A 144 11.03 -8.07 -5.09
CA VAL A 144 10.82 -7.01 -4.09
C VAL A 144 9.34 -6.87 -3.83
N SER A 145 8.92 -6.84 -2.57
CA SER A 145 7.52 -6.61 -2.22
C SER A 145 7.34 -6.03 -0.81
N GLY A 146 6.10 -5.81 -0.43
CA GLY A 146 5.76 -5.14 0.84
C GLY A 146 5.52 -6.05 2.02
N LEU A 147 5.71 -7.37 1.90
CA LEU A 147 5.39 -8.36 2.94
C LEU A 147 3.94 -8.30 3.44
N ALA A 148 3.04 -7.64 2.71
CA ALA A 148 1.63 -7.55 3.06
C ALA A 148 0.90 -8.89 2.86
N PHE A 149 -0.33 -8.97 3.36
CA PHE A 149 -1.23 -10.08 3.01
C PHE A 149 -1.49 -10.18 1.50
N GLY A 150 -1.97 -11.32 1.07
CA GLY A 150 -2.40 -11.56 -0.29
C GLY A 150 -1.23 -11.65 -1.27
N ILE A 151 -1.24 -10.84 -2.32
CA ILE A 151 -0.30 -10.94 -3.44
C ILE A 151 1.16 -10.82 -2.98
N ASP A 152 1.49 -9.82 -2.17
CA ASP A 152 2.85 -9.52 -1.74
C ASP A 152 3.51 -10.73 -1.07
N GLY A 153 2.93 -11.22 0.01
CA GLY A 153 3.47 -12.34 0.78
C GLY A 153 3.52 -13.64 -0.04
N THR A 154 2.48 -13.88 -0.86
CA THR A 154 2.39 -15.10 -1.67
C THR A 154 3.45 -15.11 -2.78
N ALA A 155 3.71 -13.97 -3.43
CA ALA A 155 4.76 -13.85 -4.44
C ALA A 155 6.15 -14.08 -3.84
N MET A 156 6.43 -13.50 -2.67
CA MET A 156 7.69 -13.70 -1.95
C MET A 156 7.89 -15.16 -1.52
N SER A 157 6.84 -15.80 -0.99
CA SER A 157 6.85 -17.23 -0.67
C SER A 157 7.17 -18.09 -1.91
N GLY A 158 6.60 -17.75 -3.07
CA GLY A 158 6.92 -18.40 -4.34
C GLY A 158 8.40 -18.28 -4.70
N ALA A 159 8.96 -17.07 -4.63
CA ALA A 159 10.37 -16.82 -4.93
C ALA A 159 11.32 -17.56 -3.97
N LEU A 160 11.03 -17.57 -2.67
CA LEU A 160 11.79 -18.34 -1.68
C LEU A 160 11.73 -19.84 -1.95
N THR A 161 10.58 -20.38 -2.34
CA THR A 161 10.43 -21.78 -2.72
C THR A 161 11.32 -22.17 -3.90
N ALA A 162 11.58 -21.22 -4.82
CA ALA A 162 12.50 -21.40 -5.93
C ALA A 162 13.99 -21.30 -5.54
N GLY A 163 14.32 -20.97 -4.29
CA GLY A 163 15.66 -20.60 -3.84
C GLY A 163 16.11 -19.22 -4.33
N GLY A 164 15.16 -18.39 -4.81
CA GLY A 164 15.41 -17.04 -5.28
C GLY A 164 15.58 -16.04 -4.12
N LYS A 165 16.22 -14.90 -4.41
CA LYS A 165 16.41 -13.80 -3.46
C LYS A 165 15.13 -12.94 -3.36
N THR A 166 14.79 -12.53 -2.15
CA THR A 166 13.63 -11.66 -1.89
C THR A 166 14.01 -10.48 -1.02
N VAL A 167 13.33 -9.35 -1.22
CA VAL A 167 13.48 -8.15 -0.40
C VAL A 167 12.11 -7.68 0.07
N GLY A 168 11.92 -7.71 1.38
CA GLY A 168 10.72 -7.19 2.02
C GLY A 168 10.91 -5.74 2.43
N VAL A 169 10.25 -4.80 1.76
CA VAL A 169 10.28 -3.38 2.13
C VAL A 169 9.15 -3.11 3.10
N LEU A 170 9.41 -2.51 4.26
CA LEU A 170 8.42 -2.32 5.31
C LEU A 170 7.94 -0.87 5.42
N GLY A 171 6.68 -0.70 5.81
CA GLY A 171 6.10 0.59 6.22
C GLY A 171 6.12 0.79 7.73
N CYS A 172 7.10 0.23 8.42
CA CYS A 172 7.36 0.34 9.86
C CYS A 172 8.85 0.08 10.10
N GLY A 173 9.34 0.16 11.32
CA GLY A 173 10.72 -0.21 11.64
C GLY A 173 11.06 -1.63 11.18
N ALA A 174 12.29 -1.84 10.69
CA ALA A 174 12.75 -3.14 10.20
C ALA A 174 12.83 -4.23 11.29
N ASP A 175 12.68 -3.83 12.55
CA ASP A 175 12.58 -4.67 13.74
C ASP A 175 11.16 -5.13 14.07
N ILE A 176 10.15 -4.65 13.33
CA ILE A 176 8.73 -4.92 13.60
C ILE A 176 8.16 -5.88 12.56
N VAL A 177 7.70 -7.03 13.02
CA VAL A 177 6.99 -8.01 12.18
C VAL A 177 5.58 -7.50 11.87
N TYR A 178 5.34 -7.15 10.62
CA TYR A 178 4.03 -6.69 10.18
C TYR A 178 3.68 -7.21 8.76
N PRO A 179 2.50 -7.82 8.56
CA PRO A 179 1.51 -8.17 9.58
C PRO A 179 1.99 -9.33 10.47
N PRO A 180 1.51 -9.44 11.73
CA PRO A 180 1.98 -10.47 12.68
C PRO A 180 1.83 -11.91 12.17
N SER A 181 0.78 -12.19 11.40
CA SER A 181 0.53 -13.53 10.83
C SER A 181 1.58 -13.95 9.78
N ASN A 182 2.28 -13.00 9.15
CA ASN A 182 3.36 -13.27 8.20
C ASN A 182 4.72 -13.47 8.91
N GLY A 183 4.72 -13.71 10.22
CA GLY A 183 5.95 -13.87 11.00
C GLY A 183 6.87 -15.00 10.53
N ALA A 184 6.33 -16.10 10.00
CA ALA A 184 7.13 -17.16 9.40
C ALA A 184 7.82 -16.66 8.11
N LEU A 185 7.06 -16.07 7.20
CA LEU A 185 7.58 -15.49 5.97
C LEU A 185 8.62 -14.39 6.25
N PHE A 186 8.38 -13.54 7.24
CA PHE A 186 9.33 -12.51 7.66
C PHE A 186 10.69 -13.12 8.02
N ARG A 187 10.72 -14.18 8.85
CA ARG A 187 11.97 -14.89 9.21
C ARG A 187 12.64 -15.54 8.01
N ASP A 188 11.86 -16.10 7.08
CA ASP A 188 12.42 -16.71 5.88
C ASP A 188 13.04 -15.65 4.96
N VAL A 189 12.38 -14.48 4.79
CA VAL A 189 12.92 -13.35 4.04
C VAL A 189 14.18 -12.79 4.71
N GLU A 190 14.19 -12.65 6.03
CA GLU A 190 15.41 -12.24 6.78
C GLU A 190 16.56 -13.24 6.57
N ARG A 191 16.27 -14.53 6.60
CA ARG A 191 17.29 -15.59 6.49
C ARG A 191 17.88 -15.76 5.09
N TYR A 192 17.03 -15.68 4.06
CA TYR A 192 17.41 -15.98 2.68
C TYR A 192 17.43 -14.76 1.75
N GLY A 193 17.08 -13.61 2.26
CA GLY A 193 17.01 -12.34 1.54
C GLY A 193 17.29 -11.16 2.46
N CYS A 194 16.44 -10.13 2.39
CA CYS A 194 16.62 -8.88 3.14
C CYS A 194 15.27 -8.28 3.55
N ILE A 195 15.19 -7.82 4.78
CA ILE A 195 14.12 -6.93 5.28
C ILE A 195 14.68 -5.51 5.28
N LEU A 196 13.97 -4.57 4.69
CA LEU A 196 14.43 -3.20 4.45
C LEU A 196 13.37 -2.19 4.90
N SER A 197 13.79 -1.09 5.53
CA SER A 197 12.91 0.02 5.89
C SER A 197 13.67 1.36 5.93
N GLU A 198 12.99 2.46 5.57
CA GLU A 198 13.47 3.83 5.82
C GLU A 198 13.07 4.36 7.20
N PHE A 199 12.17 3.68 7.89
CA PHE A 199 11.67 4.10 9.19
C PHE A 199 12.62 3.63 10.30
N ALA A 200 12.89 4.52 11.27
CA ALA A 200 13.72 4.19 12.42
C ALA A 200 13.17 2.97 13.17
N PRO A 201 14.05 2.17 13.82
CA PRO A 201 13.63 1.06 14.66
C PRO A 201 12.57 1.47 15.69
N GLY A 202 11.60 0.60 15.92
CA GLY A 202 10.48 0.88 16.82
C GLY A 202 9.34 1.71 16.21
N THR A 203 9.48 2.24 14.99
CA THR A 203 8.39 2.99 14.33
C THR A 203 7.23 2.07 14.01
N PRO A 204 6.02 2.29 14.58
CA PRO A 204 4.87 1.43 14.35
C PRO A 204 4.30 1.59 12.93
N PRO A 205 3.60 0.57 12.40
CA PRO A 205 2.90 0.69 11.13
C PRO A 205 1.77 1.72 11.22
N ALA A 206 1.67 2.62 10.23
CA ALA A 206 0.67 3.66 10.14
C ALA A 206 0.12 3.79 8.72
N LYS A 207 -1.11 4.32 8.55
CA LYS A 207 -1.74 4.44 7.20
C LYS A 207 -0.89 5.25 6.22
N TRP A 208 -0.18 6.25 6.69
CA TRP A 208 0.65 7.12 5.86
C TRP A 208 2.02 6.52 5.52
N THR A 209 2.52 5.54 6.31
CA THR A 209 3.84 4.95 6.06
C THR A 209 3.83 4.01 4.85
N PHE A 210 2.71 3.34 4.56
CA PHE A 210 2.62 2.41 3.45
C PHE A 210 2.73 3.09 2.07
N PRO A 211 1.98 4.18 1.77
CA PRO A 211 2.17 4.91 0.52
C PRO A 211 3.59 5.47 0.38
N LYS A 212 4.17 5.99 1.49
CA LYS A 212 5.54 6.49 1.50
C LYS A 212 6.55 5.39 1.16
N ARG A 213 6.41 4.20 1.73
CA ARG A 213 7.24 3.04 1.47
C ARG A 213 7.18 2.56 0.01
N ASN A 214 6.02 2.66 -0.65
CA ASN A 214 5.81 2.09 -1.98
C ASN A 214 6.78 2.64 -3.03
N ARG A 215 7.25 3.91 -2.89
CA ARG A 215 8.27 4.49 -3.78
C ARG A 215 9.61 3.74 -3.72
N ILE A 216 9.90 3.11 -2.59
CA ILE A 216 11.11 2.30 -2.43
C ILE A 216 10.97 0.95 -3.14
N ILE A 217 9.77 0.33 -3.13
CA ILE A 217 9.51 -0.89 -3.89
C ILE A 217 9.74 -0.62 -5.38
N SER A 218 9.10 0.41 -5.94
CA SER A 218 9.28 0.77 -7.35
C SER A 218 10.70 1.25 -7.64
N GLY A 219 11.31 2.05 -6.74
CA GLY A 219 12.67 2.57 -6.89
C GLY A 219 13.76 1.50 -6.92
N LEU A 220 13.60 0.40 -6.17
CA LEU A 220 14.49 -0.76 -6.20
C LEU A 220 14.31 -1.63 -7.45
N SER A 221 13.20 -1.51 -8.15
CA SER A 221 12.83 -2.44 -9.21
C SER A 221 13.19 -1.91 -10.60
N ASN A 222 13.48 -2.83 -11.53
CA ASN A 222 13.52 -2.54 -12.95
C ASN A 222 12.10 -2.34 -13.49
N GLY A 223 11.16 -3.17 -13.02
CA GLY A 223 9.74 -3.05 -13.32
C GLY A 223 8.87 -3.55 -12.18
N VAL A 224 7.60 -3.15 -12.19
CA VAL A 224 6.60 -3.52 -11.20
C VAL A 224 5.51 -4.36 -11.83
N LEU A 225 5.30 -5.56 -11.30
CA LEU A 225 4.26 -6.51 -11.69
C LEU A 225 3.06 -6.38 -10.78
N VAL A 226 1.92 -5.95 -11.32
CA VAL A 226 0.62 -5.92 -10.64
C VAL A 226 -0.14 -7.19 -10.97
N VAL A 227 -0.38 -8.04 -9.97
CA VAL A 227 -1.06 -9.33 -10.19
C VAL A 227 -2.58 -9.18 -10.13
N GLU A 228 -3.10 -8.56 -9.12
CA GLU A 228 -4.53 -8.33 -8.94
C GLU A 228 -4.73 -7.05 -8.11
N ALA A 229 -5.52 -6.10 -8.62
CA ALA A 229 -5.76 -4.83 -7.93
C ALA A 229 -7.18 -4.30 -8.25
N PRO A 230 -8.03 -4.03 -7.24
CA PRO A 230 -9.27 -3.28 -7.46
C PRO A 230 -8.98 -1.80 -7.78
N GLU A 231 -9.99 -1.06 -8.28
CA GLU A 231 -9.85 0.35 -8.68
C GLU A 231 -9.27 1.25 -7.59
N ARG A 232 -9.57 0.96 -6.32
CA ARG A 232 -9.04 1.70 -5.16
C ARG A 232 -8.06 0.82 -4.38
N SER A 233 -6.85 0.65 -4.93
CA SER A 233 -5.82 -0.21 -4.36
C SER A 233 -4.51 0.54 -4.14
N GLY A 234 -3.83 0.25 -3.03
CA GLY A 234 -2.46 0.72 -2.78
C GLY A 234 -1.45 0.21 -3.81
N ALA A 235 -1.72 -0.93 -4.46
CA ALA A 235 -0.88 -1.47 -5.53
C ALA A 235 -0.88 -0.56 -6.78
N LEU A 236 -2.00 0.10 -7.09
CA LEU A 236 -2.07 1.08 -8.18
C LEU A 236 -1.23 2.33 -7.88
N ILE A 237 -1.07 2.70 -6.61
CA ILE A 237 -0.14 3.77 -6.22
C ILE A 237 1.29 3.36 -6.57
N THR A 238 1.68 2.11 -6.26
CA THR A 238 3.02 1.60 -6.60
C THR A 238 3.24 1.53 -8.11
N ALA A 239 2.24 1.12 -8.88
CA ALA A 239 2.32 1.11 -10.35
C ALA A 239 2.49 2.51 -10.94
N ARG A 240 1.77 3.51 -10.41
CA ARG A 240 1.93 4.91 -10.83
C ARG A 240 3.32 5.43 -10.50
N LEU A 241 3.80 5.21 -9.27
CA LEU A 241 5.15 5.59 -8.86
C LEU A 241 6.21 4.92 -9.73
N ALA A 242 6.01 3.65 -10.13
CA ALA A 242 6.90 2.96 -11.07
C ALA A 242 6.97 3.69 -12.41
N ALA A 243 5.83 4.04 -13.01
CA ALA A 243 5.78 4.79 -14.26
C ALA A 243 6.42 6.18 -14.13
N GLU A 244 6.15 6.92 -13.05
CA GLU A 244 6.76 8.23 -12.76
C GLU A 244 8.29 8.13 -12.58
N GLN A 245 8.78 7.01 -12.09
CA GLN A 245 10.22 6.71 -11.92
C GLN A 245 10.85 6.11 -13.19
N GLY A 246 10.12 5.99 -14.30
CA GLY A 246 10.61 5.39 -15.54
C GLY A 246 10.83 3.87 -15.44
N ARG A 247 10.03 3.17 -14.63
CA ARG A 247 10.03 1.71 -14.51
C ARG A 247 8.91 1.11 -15.33
N ASP A 248 9.15 -0.07 -15.89
CA ASP A 248 8.10 -0.80 -16.59
C ASP A 248 6.98 -1.21 -15.64
N VAL A 249 5.76 -1.21 -16.16
CA VAL A 249 4.59 -1.71 -15.43
C VAL A 249 4.04 -2.93 -16.16
N PHE A 250 4.07 -4.06 -15.49
CA PHE A 250 3.55 -5.34 -15.96
C PHE A 250 2.25 -5.67 -15.24
N VAL A 251 1.34 -6.34 -15.92
CA VAL A 251 0.04 -6.69 -15.35
C VAL A 251 -0.35 -8.11 -15.75
N VAL A 252 -0.81 -8.87 -14.78
CA VAL A 252 -1.49 -10.15 -15.01
C VAL A 252 -2.92 -9.88 -15.41
N PRO A 253 -3.40 -10.37 -16.57
CA PRO A 253 -4.78 -10.19 -16.97
C PRO A 253 -5.74 -10.91 -16.02
N GLY A 254 -6.81 -10.25 -15.62
CA GLY A 254 -7.82 -10.81 -14.74
C GLY A 254 -9.20 -10.89 -15.42
N ASN A 255 -10.11 -11.63 -14.79
CA ASN A 255 -11.49 -11.70 -15.26
C ASN A 255 -12.17 -10.32 -15.15
N ILE A 256 -12.85 -9.90 -16.20
CA ILE A 256 -13.54 -8.61 -16.30
C ILE A 256 -14.72 -8.49 -15.31
N ASP A 257 -15.32 -9.62 -14.93
CA ASP A 257 -16.45 -9.67 -13.99
C ASP A 257 -16.01 -9.69 -12.52
N VAL A 258 -14.69 -9.74 -12.24
CA VAL A 258 -14.14 -9.79 -10.89
C VAL A 258 -13.70 -8.39 -10.44
N PRO A 259 -14.36 -7.79 -9.45
CA PRO A 259 -14.06 -6.42 -9.03
C PRO A 259 -12.61 -6.21 -8.56
N THR A 260 -11.96 -7.25 -8.03
CA THR A 260 -10.56 -7.18 -7.60
C THR A 260 -9.57 -7.13 -8.77
N CYS A 261 -10.01 -7.33 -10.01
CA CYS A 261 -9.21 -7.20 -11.23
C CYS A 261 -9.47 -5.88 -11.98
N ALA A 262 -10.46 -5.08 -11.57
CA ALA A 262 -10.87 -3.90 -12.31
C ALA A 262 -9.75 -2.86 -12.48
N GLY A 263 -8.98 -2.61 -11.41
CA GLY A 263 -7.86 -1.67 -11.44
C GLY A 263 -6.65 -2.20 -12.21
N SER A 264 -6.30 -3.49 -12.05
CA SER A 264 -5.21 -4.09 -12.83
C SER A 264 -5.55 -4.14 -14.33
N ASN A 265 -6.80 -4.50 -14.69
CA ASN A 265 -7.24 -4.44 -16.09
C ASN A 265 -7.28 -3.00 -16.66
N ALA A 266 -7.52 -1.99 -15.81
CA ALA A 266 -7.44 -0.59 -16.24
C ALA A 266 -6.00 -0.20 -16.63
N LEU A 267 -4.98 -0.63 -15.86
CA LEU A 267 -3.58 -0.39 -16.22
C LEU A 267 -3.21 -0.98 -17.59
N LEU A 268 -3.78 -2.13 -17.98
CA LEU A 268 -3.56 -2.69 -19.33
C LEU A 268 -4.09 -1.75 -20.43
N ARG A 269 -5.24 -1.11 -20.21
CA ARG A 269 -5.78 -0.11 -21.15
C ARG A 269 -4.94 1.16 -21.21
N ASP A 270 -4.26 1.48 -20.10
CA ASP A 270 -3.37 2.64 -19.99
C ASP A 270 -1.97 2.36 -20.54
N GLY A 271 -1.72 1.16 -21.11
CA GLY A 271 -0.47 0.81 -21.79
C GLY A 271 0.50 -0.03 -20.98
N ALA A 272 0.11 -0.57 -19.82
CA ALA A 272 0.92 -1.53 -19.08
C ALA A 272 1.09 -2.84 -19.88
N ILE A 273 2.21 -3.51 -19.69
CA ILE A 273 2.60 -4.72 -20.43
C ILE A 273 1.84 -5.94 -19.85
N LEU A 274 1.06 -6.60 -20.68
CA LEU A 274 0.40 -7.85 -20.30
C LEU A 274 1.43 -8.97 -20.19
N VAL A 275 1.43 -9.72 -19.07
CA VAL A 275 2.28 -10.88 -18.88
C VAL A 275 1.51 -12.06 -18.28
N SER A 276 1.93 -13.25 -18.66
CA SER A 276 1.37 -14.53 -18.20
C SER A 276 2.41 -15.41 -17.52
N SER A 277 3.68 -15.06 -17.61
CA SER A 277 4.80 -15.80 -17.04
C SER A 277 5.87 -14.85 -16.45
N GLY A 278 6.63 -15.36 -15.47
CA GLY A 278 7.76 -14.61 -14.90
C GLY A 278 8.89 -14.39 -15.90
N TRP A 279 9.02 -15.26 -16.91
CA TRP A 279 10.01 -15.08 -17.97
C TRP A 279 9.67 -13.90 -18.89
N GLU A 280 8.40 -13.67 -19.23
CA GLU A 280 7.99 -12.51 -20.01
C GLU A 280 8.40 -11.19 -19.33
N VAL A 281 8.35 -11.12 -18.00
CA VAL A 281 8.86 -9.96 -17.23
C VAL A 281 10.38 -9.84 -17.34
N LEU A 282 11.09 -10.95 -17.14
CA LEU A 282 12.57 -10.95 -17.06
C LEU A 282 13.22 -10.80 -18.44
N SER A 283 12.57 -11.26 -19.51
CA SER A 283 13.10 -11.16 -20.87
C SER A 283 13.31 -9.71 -21.32
N GLU A 284 12.54 -8.76 -20.81
CA GLU A 284 12.73 -7.32 -21.06
C GLU A 284 14.11 -6.82 -20.57
N TYR A 285 14.68 -7.50 -19.58
CA TYR A 285 15.96 -7.12 -18.96
C TYR A 285 17.13 -8.02 -19.36
N GLN A 286 16.92 -8.97 -20.28
CA GLN A 286 17.97 -9.93 -20.65
C GLN A 286 19.22 -9.26 -21.24
N ALA A 287 19.03 -8.19 -22.01
CA ALA A 287 20.15 -7.43 -22.58
C ALA A 287 20.97 -6.68 -21.51
N MET A 288 20.32 -6.26 -20.41
CA MET A 288 20.96 -5.56 -19.29
C MET A 288 21.70 -6.52 -18.36
N PHE A 289 21.25 -7.78 -18.28
CA PHE A 289 21.78 -8.79 -17.36
C PHE A 289 22.04 -10.13 -18.09
N PRO A 290 22.92 -10.17 -19.10
CA PRO A 290 23.05 -11.31 -20.03
C PRO A 290 23.43 -12.62 -19.33
N ASP A 291 24.26 -12.56 -18.28
CA ASP A 291 24.78 -13.76 -17.60
C ASP A 291 24.02 -14.11 -16.30
N LYS A 292 23.00 -13.35 -15.95
CA LYS A 292 22.26 -13.50 -14.69
C LYS A 292 20.93 -14.22 -14.84
N LEU A 293 20.34 -14.16 -16.03
CA LEU A 293 19.04 -14.72 -16.32
C LEU A 293 19.14 -16.05 -17.04
N ARG A 294 18.36 -17.03 -16.58
CA ARG A 294 18.26 -18.36 -17.21
C ARG A 294 16.80 -18.68 -17.39
N ARG A 295 16.39 -18.86 -18.65
CA ARG A 295 15.04 -19.34 -18.94
C ARG A 295 14.89 -20.77 -18.43
N GLU A 296 13.83 -21.02 -17.67
CA GLU A 296 13.45 -22.34 -17.22
C GLU A 296 12.12 -22.71 -17.87
N ASP A 297 12.15 -23.70 -18.76
CA ASP A 297 10.98 -24.12 -19.54
C ASP A 297 10.11 -25.15 -18.81
N THR A 298 10.39 -25.48 -17.54
CA THR A 298 9.63 -26.47 -16.78
C THR A 298 8.25 -25.89 -16.41
N PRO A 299 7.15 -26.54 -16.82
CA PRO A 299 5.81 -26.11 -16.44
C PRO A 299 5.62 -26.23 -14.92
N VAL A 300 5.56 -25.11 -14.23
CA VAL A 300 5.34 -25.09 -12.79
C VAL A 300 3.85 -25.01 -12.51
N ARG A 301 3.26 -26.10 -12.02
CA ARG A 301 1.91 -26.10 -11.44
C ARG A 301 2.00 -25.76 -9.95
N MET A 302 1.73 -24.52 -9.60
CA MET A 302 1.61 -24.09 -8.20
C MET A 302 0.17 -23.64 -7.95
N THR A 303 -0.36 -24.04 -6.81
CA THR A 303 -1.66 -23.59 -6.33
C THR A 303 -1.47 -22.89 -4.98
N ALA A 304 -2.27 -21.87 -4.71
CA ALA A 304 -2.30 -21.27 -3.39
C ALA A 304 -2.82 -22.30 -2.38
N SER A 305 -2.21 -22.32 -1.20
CA SER A 305 -2.67 -23.20 -0.13
C SER A 305 -4.00 -22.71 0.47
N PRO A 306 -4.81 -23.59 1.09
CA PRO A 306 -6.02 -23.19 1.77
C PRO A 306 -5.77 -22.14 2.87
N GLU A 307 -4.59 -22.16 3.50
CA GLU A 307 -4.18 -21.19 4.52
C GLU A 307 -3.90 -19.81 3.92
N GLU A 308 -3.22 -19.71 2.77
CA GLU A 308 -2.99 -18.45 2.05
C GLU A 308 -4.32 -17.82 1.61
N VAL A 309 -5.27 -18.64 1.16
CA VAL A 309 -6.62 -18.17 0.77
C VAL A 309 -7.40 -17.65 1.98
N ARG A 310 -7.37 -18.35 3.11
CA ARG A 310 -8.02 -17.92 4.36
C ARG A 310 -7.41 -16.65 4.91
N ALA A 311 -6.09 -16.55 5.00
CA ALA A 311 -5.39 -15.35 5.46
C ALA A 311 -5.73 -14.11 4.65
N ALA A 312 -5.87 -14.24 3.33
CA ALA A 312 -6.29 -13.14 2.46
C ALA A 312 -7.76 -12.72 2.67
N ALA A 313 -8.63 -13.64 3.13
CA ALA A 313 -10.05 -13.37 3.41
C ALA A 313 -10.29 -12.74 4.79
N GLU A 314 -9.44 -13.06 5.79
CA GLU A 314 -9.62 -12.71 7.21
C GLU A 314 -8.90 -11.42 7.63
N GLU A 315 -8.43 -10.59 6.69
CA GLU A 315 -7.70 -9.37 7.02
C GLU A 315 -8.51 -8.45 7.95
N THR A 316 -8.05 -8.32 9.21
CA THR A 316 -8.62 -7.40 10.18
C THR A 316 -8.19 -5.97 9.84
N PRO A 317 -9.10 -4.98 9.83
CA PRO A 317 -8.73 -3.58 9.61
C PRO A 317 -7.73 -3.11 10.67
N LEU A 318 -6.67 -2.45 10.23
CA LEU A 318 -5.69 -1.82 11.11
C LEU A 318 -6.37 -0.90 12.14
N GLN A 319 -6.17 -1.18 13.42
CA GLN A 319 -6.24 -0.13 14.45
C GLN A 319 -4.99 0.74 14.29
N VAL A 320 -5.14 1.82 13.53
CA VAL A 320 -4.02 2.68 13.14
C VAL A 320 -3.88 3.81 14.12
N ALA A 321 -2.68 3.96 14.69
CA ALA A 321 -2.29 5.18 15.37
C ALA A 321 -2.49 6.38 14.44
N GLN A 322 -3.32 7.33 14.84
CA GLN A 322 -3.49 8.58 14.12
C GLN A 322 -2.19 9.39 14.20
N LYS A 323 -1.85 10.09 13.12
CA LYS A 323 -0.76 11.06 13.09
C LYS A 323 -0.92 11.99 14.29
N PRO A 324 0.11 12.27 15.10
CA PRO A 324 -0.03 13.25 16.17
C PRO A 324 -0.50 14.56 15.56
N ALA A 325 -1.66 15.03 16.01
CA ALA A 325 -2.21 16.31 15.59
C ALA A 325 -1.23 17.41 16.02
N ARG A 326 -0.90 18.34 15.11
CA ARG A 326 -0.23 19.59 15.46
C ARG A 326 -1.01 20.26 16.60
N PRO A 327 -0.37 20.77 17.63
CA PRO A 327 -1.08 21.56 18.63
C PRO A 327 -1.66 22.80 17.95
N SER A 328 -2.96 22.83 17.75
CA SER A 328 -3.66 24.08 17.46
C SER A 328 -3.80 24.85 18.76
N GLU A 329 -3.08 25.94 18.87
CA GLU A 329 -3.38 27.01 19.85
C GLU A 329 -4.76 27.58 19.53
N THR A 330 -5.76 27.16 20.27
CA THR A 330 -6.93 27.98 20.55
C THR A 330 -7.42 27.63 21.94
N SER A 331 -7.18 28.63 22.77
CA SER A 331 -7.58 28.78 24.16
C SER A 331 -9.05 28.47 24.44
N ASN A 332 -9.24 27.86 25.59
CA ASN A 332 -10.34 28.12 26.54
C ASN A 332 -11.71 28.49 25.97
N LEU A 333 -12.63 27.56 26.01
CA LEU A 333 -13.97 27.85 26.50
C LEU A 333 -14.67 26.62 27.08
N LYS A 334 -14.76 26.66 28.41
CA LYS A 334 -15.82 26.22 29.29
C LYS A 334 -16.29 24.75 29.34
N LYS A 335 -15.84 24.15 30.44
CA LYS A 335 -16.69 23.38 31.38
C LYS A 335 -18.17 23.72 31.32
N LYS A 336 -18.93 22.67 31.11
CA LYS A 336 -20.22 22.29 31.70
C LYS A 336 -21.07 21.59 30.65
N LEU A 337 -21.27 20.32 30.83
CA LEU A 337 -22.63 19.79 30.88
C LEU A 337 -22.58 18.31 31.27
N GLU A 338 -23.40 18.05 32.22
CA GLU A 338 -23.59 16.90 33.06
C GLU A 338 -23.90 15.58 32.30
N LYS A 339 -23.54 14.49 32.96
CA LYS A 339 -24.05 13.15 32.77
C LYS A 339 -25.58 13.14 32.72
N LYS A 340 -26.12 12.61 31.65
CA LYS A 340 -27.47 12.00 31.68
C LYS A 340 -27.38 10.64 30.98
N SER A 341 -27.56 9.60 31.76
CA SER A 341 -27.99 8.30 31.34
C SER A 341 -29.26 8.42 30.50
N ILE A 342 -29.29 7.78 29.34
CA ILE A 342 -30.53 7.61 28.59
C ILE A 342 -30.80 6.14 28.44
N ASP A 343 -31.86 5.73 29.15
CA ASP A 343 -32.55 4.47 28.99
C ASP A 343 -33.08 4.32 27.57
N ASN A 344 -33.01 3.08 27.09
CA ASN A 344 -33.66 2.63 25.87
C ASN A 344 -35.18 2.70 25.99
N PRO A 345 -35.90 3.31 25.08
CA PRO A 345 -37.31 2.99 24.89
C PRO A 345 -37.53 2.16 23.65
N ALA A 346 -38.31 1.12 23.83
CA ALA A 346 -38.82 0.20 22.81
C ALA A 346 -39.76 0.92 21.80
N PRO A 347 -40.17 0.28 20.68
CA PRO A 347 -40.43 0.87 19.38
C PRO A 347 -41.81 1.45 19.23
N THR A 348 -41.88 2.72 18.82
CA THR A 348 -43.07 3.33 18.25
C THR A 348 -42.72 3.97 16.90
N ALA A 349 -42.80 3.20 15.85
CA ALA A 349 -42.41 3.63 14.50
C ALA A 349 -43.42 3.26 13.40
N TYR A 350 -44.71 3.37 13.66
CA TYR A 350 -45.73 3.16 12.62
C TYR A 350 -46.47 4.43 12.17
N SER A 351 -46.37 5.54 12.90
CA SER A 351 -47.10 6.78 12.58
C SER A 351 -46.33 7.75 11.68
N ASP A 352 -45.01 7.59 11.52
CA ASP A 352 -44.16 8.52 10.76
C ASP A 352 -44.00 8.07 9.29
N LEU A 353 -44.23 6.80 8.99
CA LEU A 353 -44.13 6.24 7.64
C LEU A 353 -45.28 6.68 6.73
N ASP A 354 -46.52 6.71 7.27
CA ASP A 354 -47.72 7.09 6.50
C ASP A 354 -47.72 8.58 6.13
N ALA A 355 -47.12 9.44 6.97
CA ALA A 355 -46.95 10.85 6.63
C ALA A 355 -45.91 11.09 5.53
N ARG A 356 -44.86 10.27 5.44
CA ARG A 356 -43.86 10.34 4.38
C ARG A 356 -44.33 9.79 3.05
N LEU A 357 -45.31 8.90 3.07
CA LEU A 357 -45.90 8.27 1.87
C LEU A 357 -46.97 9.12 1.20
N SER A 358 -47.50 10.14 1.87
CA SER A 358 -48.62 10.98 1.38
C SER A 358 -48.25 11.88 0.18
N GLY A 359 -46.94 12.10 -0.08
CA GLY A 359 -46.46 12.94 -1.19
C GLY A 359 -45.90 12.15 -2.39
N LEU A 360 -46.11 10.81 -2.46
CA LEU A 360 -45.59 9.96 -3.53
C LEU A 360 -46.58 9.83 -4.68
N SER A 361 -46.04 9.69 -5.90
CA SER A 361 -46.83 9.31 -7.08
C SER A 361 -47.36 7.87 -6.93
N GLU A 362 -48.32 7.52 -7.75
CA GLU A 362 -48.98 6.19 -7.69
C GLU A 362 -47.99 5.04 -7.86
N ASP A 363 -47.07 5.13 -8.81
CA ASP A 363 -45.99 4.15 -9.04
C ASP A 363 -44.99 4.09 -7.86
N GLU A 364 -44.64 5.26 -7.29
CA GLU A 364 -43.74 5.34 -6.13
C GLU A 364 -44.36 4.71 -4.87
N ARG A 365 -45.66 4.86 -4.72
CA ARG A 365 -46.43 4.29 -3.60
C ARG A 365 -46.52 2.77 -3.70
N VAL A 366 -46.79 2.21 -4.90
CA VAL A 366 -46.82 0.78 -5.14
C VAL A 366 -45.47 0.12 -4.79
N ILE A 367 -44.35 0.74 -5.18
CA ILE A 367 -43.03 0.24 -4.84
C ILE A 367 -42.76 0.31 -3.32
N ALA A 368 -43.12 1.40 -2.69
CA ALA A 368 -42.95 1.55 -1.25
C ALA A 368 -43.78 0.53 -0.45
N GLU A 369 -44.98 0.21 -0.94
CA GLU A 369 -45.85 -0.83 -0.34
C GLU A 369 -45.24 -2.23 -0.46
N CYS A 370 -44.66 -2.59 -1.60
CA CYS A 370 -43.94 -3.85 -1.77
C CYS A 370 -42.77 -4.02 -0.79
N LEU A 371 -42.21 -2.91 -0.29
CA LEU A 371 -41.06 -2.92 0.62
C LEU A 371 -41.43 -2.81 2.12
N LYS A 372 -42.71 -2.69 2.46
CA LYS A 372 -43.17 -2.61 3.86
C LYS A 372 -42.82 -3.86 4.69
N ASN A 373 -42.72 -5.01 4.04
CA ASN A 373 -42.45 -6.29 4.69
C ASN A 373 -40.96 -6.66 4.77
N GLY A 374 -40.04 -5.73 4.45
CA GLY A 374 -38.61 -5.91 4.54
C GLY A 374 -37.86 -5.73 3.23
N ALA A 375 -36.56 -6.07 3.24
CA ALA A 375 -35.72 -5.96 2.06
C ALA A 375 -36.11 -6.98 0.97
N ARG A 376 -36.20 -6.55 -0.30
CA ARG A 376 -36.58 -7.37 -1.44
C ARG A 376 -35.56 -7.25 -2.57
N LEU A 377 -35.46 -8.27 -3.41
CA LEU A 377 -34.68 -8.19 -4.65
C LEU A 377 -35.39 -7.28 -5.66
N VAL A 378 -34.60 -6.52 -6.41
CA VAL A 378 -35.12 -5.65 -7.49
C VAL A 378 -35.94 -6.45 -8.49
N ASP A 379 -35.51 -7.65 -8.83
CA ASP A 379 -36.17 -8.53 -9.81
C ASP A 379 -37.54 -9.02 -9.31
N ASP A 380 -37.67 -9.27 -7.99
CA ASP A 380 -38.94 -9.64 -7.36
C ASP A 380 -39.94 -8.47 -7.40
N VAL A 381 -39.48 -7.26 -7.18
CA VAL A 381 -40.31 -6.05 -7.25
C VAL A 381 -40.76 -5.77 -8.69
N ILE A 382 -39.94 -6.04 -9.69
CA ILE A 382 -40.31 -5.97 -11.12
C ILE A 382 -41.46 -6.95 -11.40
N ALA A 383 -41.31 -8.19 -10.93
CA ALA A 383 -42.31 -9.23 -11.16
C ALA A 383 -43.66 -8.91 -10.50
N GLU A 384 -43.66 -8.31 -9.32
CA GLU A 384 -44.86 -8.00 -8.56
C GLU A 384 -45.57 -6.73 -9.05
N THR A 385 -44.79 -5.70 -9.46
CA THR A 385 -45.33 -4.42 -9.90
C THR A 385 -45.68 -4.36 -11.39
N GLY A 386 -45.16 -5.30 -12.20
CA GLY A 386 -45.34 -5.31 -13.65
C GLY A 386 -44.66 -4.13 -14.37
N LEU A 387 -43.85 -3.33 -13.69
CA LEU A 387 -43.16 -2.18 -14.28
C LEU A 387 -41.96 -2.66 -15.11
N SER A 388 -41.69 -1.96 -16.22
CA SER A 388 -40.45 -2.23 -16.97
C SER A 388 -39.22 -1.92 -16.13
N THR A 389 -38.13 -2.69 -16.31
CA THR A 389 -36.86 -2.54 -15.55
C THR A 389 -36.36 -1.10 -15.56
N GLY A 390 -36.40 -0.41 -16.72
CA GLY A 390 -35.93 0.99 -16.82
C GLY A 390 -36.80 1.97 -16.00
N ARG A 391 -38.13 1.77 -16.01
CA ARG A 391 -39.07 2.61 -15.26
C ARG A 391 -38.90 2.38 -13.76
N LEU A 392 -38.81 1.13 -13.32
CA LEU A 392 -38.59 0.80 -11.90
C LEU A 392 -37.27 1.40 -11.38
N LEU A 393 -36.16 1.23 -12.11
CA LEU A 393 -34.87 1.78 -11.70
C LEU A 393 -34.88 3.30 -11.61
N GLY A 394 -35.57 4.01 -12.51
CA GLY A 394 -35.78 5.46 -12.43
C GLY A 394 -36.53 5.87 -11.18
N ILE A 395 -37.62 5.18 -10.84
CA ILE A 395 -38.44 5.45 -9.65
C ILE A 395 -37.65 5.14 -8.37
N LEU A 396 -36.92 4.03 -8.33
CA LEU A 396 -36.05 3.69 -7.19
C LEU A 396 -34.99 4.74 -6.93
N THR A 397 -34.42 5.33 -7.98
CA THR A 397 -33.45 6.43 -7.83
C THR A 397 -34.10 7.68 -7.24
N MET A 398 -35.35 7.99 -7.65
CA MET A 398 -36.10 9.11 -7.07
C MET A 398 -36.47 8.88 -5.61
N LEU A 399 -36.91 7.66 -5.24
CA LEU A 399 -37.20 7.28 -3.86
C LEU A 399 -35.95 7.27 -2.97
N GLU A 400 -34.79 6.93 -3.53
CA GLU A 400 -33.50 7.00 -2.84
C GLU A 400 -33.07 8.45 -2.59
N LEU A 401 -33.25 9.36 -3.56
CA LEU A 401 -33.01 10.80 -3.41
C LEU A 401 -33.98 11.44 -2.39
N LYS A 402 -35.21 10.97 -2.34
CA LYS A 402 -36.21 11.38 -1.32
C LYS A 402 -35.93 10.77 0.06
N GLY A 403 -34.91 9.90 0.19
CA GLY A 403 -34.55 9.26 1.46
C GLY A 403 -35.53 8.22 1.98
N ILE A 404 -36.41 7.69 1.13
CA ILE A 404 -37.49 6.73 1.48
C ILE A 404 -37.01 5.30 1.33
N VAL A 405 -36.13 5.03 0.33
CA VAL A 405 -35.58 3.71 0.02
C VAL A 405 -34.06 3.75 0.12
N ARG A 406 -33.46 2.63 0.46
CA ARG A 406 -32.00 2.40 0.39
C ARG A 406 -31.68 1.13 -0.38
N ARG A 407 -30.59 1.14 -1.14
CA ARG A 407 -30.05 -0.06 -1.80
C ARG A 407 -29.14 -0.82 -0.83
N LEU A 408 -29.28 -2.12 -0.85
CA LEU A 408 -28.48 -3.06 -0.07
C LEU A 408 -27.60 -3.92 -1.00
N PRO A 409 -26.51 -4.51 -0.46
CA PRO A 409 -25.70 -5.46 -1.24
C PRO A 409 -26.54 -6.62 -1.79
N GLY A 410 -26.20 -7.14 -3.01
CA GLY A 410 -26.91 -8.24 -3.63
C GLY A 410 -28.16 -7.83 -4.42
N LYS A 411 -28.23 -6.61 -4.95
CA LYS A 411 -29.38 -6.06 -5.69
C LYS A 411 -30.68 -6.02 -4.88
N GLN A 412 -30.59 -5.89 -3.57
CA GLN A 412 -31.72 -5.74 -2.68
C GLN A 412 -32.04 -4.27 -2.41
N ILE A 413 -33.31 -3.98 -2.12
CA ILE A 413 -33.83 -2.67 -1.75
C ILE A 413 -34.68 -2.79 -0.50
N ALA A 414 -34.65 -1.77 0.36
CA ALA A 414 -35.45 -1.70 1.58
C ALA A 414 -35.90 -0.28 1.85
N LEU A 415 -36.98 -0.11 2.63
CA LEU A 415 -37.33 1.18 3.21
C LEU A 415 -36.24 1.64 4.20
N LYS A 416 -36.07 2.96 4.31
CA LYS A 416 -35.05 3.57 5.16
C LYS A 416 -35.63 3.95 6.52
#